data_d37a14897837b2346035b36043cbb944
#
_entry.id   d37a14897837b2346035b36043cbb944
#
_cell.length_a   1.000
_cell.length_b   1.000
_cell.length_c   1.000
_cell.angle_alpha   90.00
_cell.angle_beta   90.00
_cell.angle_gamma   90.00
#
_symmetry.space_group_name_H-M   'P 1'
#
loop_
_entity.id
_entity.type
_entity.pdbx_description
1 polymer ?
#
loop_
_entity_poly.entity_id
_entity_poly.type
_entity_poly.pdbx_seq_one_letter_code
_entity_poly.pdbx_strand_id
1 'polypeptide(L)'
;MPINYTARDGLEIHGYLTIPVNSSGKNLPMVVHPHGGPNARDTMGYDPDVQFMANRGYAVFQPNFRGSTGYGAYHYISANKQFGKTMQDDITDGVNYLIEQGVADPDRVAIFGGSYGGYATMAGLTFTPDLYAAGINYVGVVDLELLQEDSNRNSRRFGGFYDELRLEWGDPDDPEDMEYIIETSPLRQAHKIKSPVLIMHGAQDNNVRLVHARKLADRLDSLGKEYEWYVEPYEGHGFGGEQARLNMYGKVEEFLGKHLKN
;
A
#
# COMPACT_ATOMS: atom_id res chain seq x y z
N MET A 1 11.20 0.61 -16.51
CA MET A 1 10.61 1.18 -17.74
C MET A 1 9.26 1.81 -17.42
N PRO A 2 8.88 2.97 -18.01
CA PRO A 2 7.53 3.51 -17.86
C PRO A 2 6.52 2.60 -18.55
N ILE A 3 5.32 2.52 -17.98
CA ILE A 3 4.16 1.84 -18.53
C ILE A 3 2.92 2.70 -18.36
N ASN A 4 1.94 2.53 -19.24
CA ASN A 4 0.62 3.14 -19.15
C ASN A 4 -0.43 2.06 -19.37
N TYR A 5 -1.56 2.20 -18.70
CA TYR A 5 -2.73 1.35 -18.90
C TYR A 5 -4.00 2.18 -18.66
N THR A 6 -5.12 1.69 -19.14
CA THR A 6 -6.41 2.34 -18.96
C THR A 6 -7.15 1.69 -17.80
N ALA A 7 -7.50 2.48 -16.79
CA ALA A 7 -8.36 2.03 -15.71
C ALA A 7 -9.78 1.71 -16.24
N ARG A 8 -10.54 0.91 -15.51
CA ARG A 8 -11.89 0.45 -15.87
C ARG A 8 -12.90 1.56 -16.17
N ASP A 9 -12.66 2.76 -15.63
CA ASP A 9 -13.47 3.96 -15.86
C ASP A 9 -12.94 4.85 -17.00
N GLY A 10 -11.88 4.42 -17.68
CA GLY A 10 -11.30 5.10 -18.85
C GLY A 10 -10.18 6.07 -18.53
N LEU A 11 -9.79 6.26 -17.25
CA LEU A 11 -8.66 7.12 -16.91
C LEU A 11 -7.35 6.42 -17.31
N GLU A 12 -6.44 7.17 -17.98
CA GLU A 12 -5.08 6.70 -18.22
C GLU A 12 -4.26 6.79 -16.94
N ILE A 13 -3.71 5.65 -16.53
CA ILE A 13 -2.85 5.52 -15.35
C ILE A 13 -1.42 5.23 -15.79
N HIS A 14 -0.49 5.90 -15.15
CA HIS A 14 0.94 5.76 -15.42
C HIS A 14 1.62 4.96 -14.29
N GLY A 15 2.74 4.34 -14.60
CA GLY A 15 3.53 3.61 -13.61
C GLY A 15 4.90 3.24 -14.13
N TYR A 16 5.62 2.53 -13.29
CA TYR A 16 6.93 1.98 -13.64
C TYR A 16 6.96 0.50 -13.39
N LEU A 17 7.56 -0.22 -14.33
CA LEU A 17 7.81 -1.65 -14.22
C LEU A 17 9.32 -1.89 -14.23
N THR A 18 9.80 -2.58 -13.20
CA THR A 18 11.18 -3.05 -13.11
C THR A 18 11.19 -4.56 -13.27
N ILE A 19 11.91 -5.04 -14.27
CA ILE A 19 12.07 -6.46 -14.58
C ILE A 19 13.45 -6.93 -14.06
N PRO A 20 13.53 -8.08 -13.37
CA PRO A 20 14.81 -8.64 -12.93
C PRO A 20 15.78 -8.86 -14.08
N VAL A 21 17.05 -8.50 -13.86
CA VAL A 21 18.12 -8.75 -14.85
C VAL A 21 18.24 -10.26 -15.09
N ASN A 22 18.43 -10.65 -16.36
CA ASN A 22 18.54 -12.03 -16.80
C ASN A 22 17.28 -12.90 -16.65
N SER A 23 16.12 -12.31 -16.35
CA SER A 23 14.84 -13.02 -16.40
C SER A 23 14.27 -13.06 -17.83
N SER A 24 13.29 -13.94 -18.05
CA SER A 24 12.57 -13.99 -19.33
C SER A 24 11.68 -12.78 -19.57
N GLY A 25 11.38 -11.99 -18.52
CA GLY A 25 10.38 -10.92 -18.53
C GLY A 25 8.94 -11.43 -18.59
N LYS A 26 8.71 -12.74 -18.45
CA LYS A 26 7.39 -13.36 -18.53
C LYS A 26 7.14 -14.30 -17.37
N ASN A 27 5.87 -14.33 -16.94
CA ASN A 27 5.37 -15.21 -15.88
C ASN A 27 6.20 -15.13 -14.60
N LEU A 28 6.55 -13.90 -14.21
CA LEU A 28 7.40 -13.61 -13.06
C LEU A 28 6.57 -13.49 -11.79
N PRO A 29 7.11 -13.89 -10.63
CA PRO A 29 6.56 -13.43 -9.37
C PRO A 29 6.70 -11.90 -9.33
N MET A 30 5.63 -11.20 -8.92
CA MET A 30 5.56 -9.74 -8.96
C MET A 30 5.25 -9.16 -7.59
N VAL A 31 5.89 -8.04 -7.28
CA VAL A 31 5.53 -7.19 -6.14
C VAL A 31 4.95 -5.89 -6.66
N VAL A 32 3.71 -5.61 -6.29
CA VAL A 32 3.08 -4.32 -6.48
C VAL A 32 3.53 -3.40 -5.36
N HIS A 33 4.09 -2.24 -5.72
CA HIS A 33 4.70 -1.33 -4.76
C HIS A 33 4.08 0.07 -4.86
N PRO A 34 2.85 0.26 -4.30
CA PRO A 34 2.21 1.57 -4.29
C PRO A 34 2.95 2.53 -3.35
N HIS A 35 3.18 3.75 -3.83
CA HIS A 35 3.84 4.79 -3.04
C HIS A 35 2.98 5.30 -1.88
N GLY A 36 3.62 5.92 -0.90
CA GLY A 36 2.97 6.66 0.19
C GLY A 36 2.43 8.03 -0.28
N GLY A 37 1.83 8.74 0.60
CA GLY A 37 1.24 10.05 0.37
C GLY A 37 -0.21 10.09 0.81
N PRO A 38 -1.22 10.00 -0.09
CA PRO A 38 -1.19 9.59 -1.50
C PRO A 38 -0.70 10.65 -2.49
N ASN A 39 -0.66 11.92 -2.10
CA ASN A 39 -0.32 13.07 -2.93
C ASN A 39 1.18 13.18 -3.17
N ALA A 40 1.77 12.12 -3.70
CA ALA A 40 3.15 11.97 -4.12
C ALA A 40 3.19 11.31 -5.51
N ARG A 41 4.31 10.86 -5.97
CA ARG A 41 4.45 9.98 -7.13
C ARG A 41 5.78 9.26 -7.14
N ASP A 42 5.80 8.11 -7.75
CA ASP A 42 7.03 7.47 -8.18
C ASP A 42 7.59 8.14 -9.43
N THR A 43 8.90 8.13 -9.55
CA THR A 43 9.63 8.65 -10.72
C THR A 43 10.63 7.63 -11.21
N MET A 44 11.01 7.72 -12.49
CA MET A 44 12.05 6.85 -13.01
C MET A 44 13.40 7.22 -12.38
N GLY A 45 14.00 6.29 -11.66
CA GLY A 45 15.28 6.50 -10.97
C GLY A 45 15.70 5.28 -10.15
N TYR A 46 16.72 5.50 -9.33
CA TYR A 46 17.15 4.50 -8.37
C TYR A 46 16.25 4.57 -7.13
N ASP A 47 15.60 3.47 -6.85
CA ASP A 47 14.83 3.24 -5.64
C ASP A 47 15.40 1.99 -4.94
N PRO A 48 15.86 2.07 -3.69
CA PRO A 48 16.50 0.95 -3.01
C PRO A 48 15.56 -0.23 -2.78
N ASP A 49 14.29 -0.01 -2.49
CA ASP A 49 13.30 -1.06 -2.24
C ASP A 49 12.99 -1.81 -3.54
N VAL A 50 12.77 -1.06 -4.62
CA VAL A 50 12.54 -1.62 -5.95
C VAL A 50 13.74 -2.43 -6.43
N GLN A 51 14.96 -1.89 -6.27
CA GLN A 51 16.19 -2.58 -6.69
C GLN A 51 16.46 -3.83 -5.82
N PHE A 52 16.16 -3.75 -4.53
CA PHE A 52 16.25 -4.89 -3.63
C PHE A 52 15.34 -6.03 -4.09
N MET A 53 14.06 -5.75 -4.35
CA MET A 53 13.09 -6.76 -4.80
C MET A 53 13.44 -7.31 -6.18
N ALA A 54 13.80 -6.45 -7.13
CA ALA A 54 14.18 -6.88 -8.47
C ALA A 54 15.44 -7.75 -8.48
N ASN A 55 16.43 -7.44 -7.63
CA ASN A 55 17.64 -8.26 -7.46
C ASN A 55 17.32 -9.66 -6.92
N ARG A 56 16.22 -9.84 -6.18
CA ARG A 56 15.74 -11.13 -5.67
C ARG A 56 14.87 -11.90 -6.66
N GLY A 57 14.68 -11.36 -7.86
CA GLY A 57 13.99 -12.03 -8.96
C GLY A 57 12.50 -11.70 -9.06
N TYR A 58 12.01 -10.67 -8.40
CA TYR A 58 10.63 -10.20 -8.52
C TYR A 58 10.53 -9.12 -9.60
N ALA A 59 9.53 -9.19 -10.47
CA ALA A 59 9.07 -8.00 -11.18
C ALA A 59 8.50 -7.02 -10.15
N VAL A 60 8.78 -5.72 -10.31
CA VAL A 60 8.25 -4.70 -9.39
C VAL A 60 7.43 -3.69 -10.16
N PHE A 61 6.18 -3.53 -9.78
CA PHE A 61 5.25 -2.60 -10.37
C PHE A 61 4.95 -1.44 -9.42
N GLN A 62 5.28 -0.22 -9.84
CA GLN A 62 5.03 1.03 -9.13
C GLN A 62 3.91 1.80 -9.82
N PRO A 63 2.63 1.67 -9.40
CA PRO A 63 1.52 2.43 -9.99
C PRO A 63 1.51 3.87 -9.47
N ASN A 64 1.37 4.84 -10.37
CA ASN A 64 0.99 6.21 -10.04
C ASN A 64 -0.54 6.34 -10.21
N PHE A 65 -1.26 5.78 -9.25
CA PHE A 65 -2.73 5.79 -9.20
C PHE A 65 -3.28 7.22 -9.12
N ARG A 66 -4.58 7.43 -9.39
CA ARG A 66 -5.20 8.76 -9.23
C ARG A 66 -4.93 9.34 -7.85
N GLY A 67 -4.74 10.67 -7.77
CA GLY A 67 -4.21 11.35 -6.58
C GLY A 67 -2.70 11.55 -6.64
N SER A 68 -1.96 10.78 -7.46
CA SER A 68 -0.54 11.03 -7.67
C SER A 68 -0.31 12.38 -8.35
N THR A 69 0.76 13.08 -7.90
CA THR A 69 1.09 14.42 -8.40
C THR A 69 1.75 14.38 -9.78
N GLY A 70 1.64 15.49 -10.52
CA GLY A 70 2.37 15.69 -11.79
C GLY A 70 1.65 15.20 -13.05
N TYR A 71 0.44 14.67 -12.92
CA TYR A 71 -0.40 14.20 -14.03
C TYR A 71 -1.61 15.11 -14.33
N GLY A 72 -1.58 16.33 -13.77
CA GLY A 72 -2.62 17.33 -13.95
C GLY A 72 -3.70 17.34 -12.87
N ALA A 73 -4.47 18.44 -12.84
CA ALA A 73 -5.44 18.68 -11.79
C ALA A 73 -6.55 17.62 -11.75
N TYR A 74 -7.03 17.17 -12.92
CA TYR A 74 -8.09 16.15 -12.98
C TYR A 74 -7.65 14.84 -12.32
N HIS A 75 -6.45 14.36 -12.64
CA HIS A 75 -5.87 13.15 -12.05
C HIS A 75 -5.75 13.28 -10.52
N TYR A 76 -5.37 14.46 -10.05
CA TYR A 76 -5.20 14.75 -8.61
C TYR A 76 -6.55 14.77 -7.88
N ILE A 77 -7.51 15.59 -8.33
CA ILE A 77 -8.78 15.78 -7.62
C ILE A 77 -9.75 14.59 -7.75
N SER A 78 -9.57 13.74 -8.78
CA SER A 78 -10.38 12.53 -8.96
C SER A 78 -10.15 11.46 -7.87
N ALA A 79 -9.17 11.67 -6.99
CA ALA A 79 -8.90 10.84 -5.82
C ALA A 79 -9.73 11.22 -4.58
N ASN A 80 -10.37 12.39 -4.56
CA ASN A 80 -11.12 12.85 -3.40
C ASN A 80 -12.25 11.87 -3.05
N LYS A 81 -12.26 11.41 -1.80
CA LYS A 81 -13.18 10.37 -1.27
C LYS A 81 -13.18 9.09 -2.11
N GLN A 82 -11.99 8.71 -2.62
CA GLN A 82 -11.82 7.49 -3.43
C GLN A 82 -10.85 6.46 -2.80
N PHE A 83 -10.46 6.64 -1.55
CA PHE A 83 -9.68 5.64 -0.81
C PHE A 83 -10.45 4.31 -0.78
N GLY A 84 -9.78 3.22 -1.14
CA GLY A 84 -10.39 1.88 -1.20
C GLY A 84 -11.43 1.69 -2.30
N LYS A 85 -11.68 2.72 -3.12
CA LYS A 85 -12.56 2.70 -4.30
C LYS A 85 -11.72 2.84 -5.57
N THR A 86 -11.97 3.85 -6.41
CA THR A 86 -11.29 3.99 -7.71
C THR A 86 -9.77 4.13 -7.61
N MET A 87 -9.23 4.68 -6.52
CA MET A 87 -7.77 4.67 -6.28
C MET A 87 -7.21 3.25 -6.15
N GLN A 88 -7.95 2.34 -5.50
CA GLN A 88 -7.58 0.94 -5.39
C GLN A 88 -7.85 0.18 -6.69
N ASP A 89 -8.92 0.56 -7.41
CA ASP A 89 -9.23 0.01 -8.73
C ASP A 89 -8.10 0.30 -9.73
N ASP A 90 -7.52 1.49 -9.72
CA ASP A 90 -6.37 1.83 -10.57
C ASP A 90 -5.20 0.85 -10.36
N ILE A 91 -4.88 0.53 -9.08
CA ILE A 91 -3.83 -0.42 -8.74
C ILE A 91 -4.19 -1.83 -9.24
N THR A 92 -5.42 -2.26 -8.98
CA THR A 92 -5.95 -3.57 -9.38
C THR A 92 -5.92 -3.74 -10.91
N ASP A 93 -6.33 -2.72 -11.65
CA ASP A 93 -6.36 -2.73 -13.11
C ASP A 93 -4.95 -2.80 -13.71
N GLY A 94 -3.97 -2.14 -13.07
CA GLY A 94 -2.56 -2.26 -13.44
C GLY A 94 -1.99 -3.66 -13.21
N VAL A 95 -2.38 -4.33 -12.13
CA VAL A 95 -2.00 -5.73 -11.88
C VAL A 95 -2.58 -6.64 -12.96
N ASN A 96 -3.88 -6.52 -13.23
CA ASN A 96 -4.56 -7.30 -14.25
C ASN A 96 -3.94 -7.07 -15.63
N TYR A 97 -3.66 -5.82 -15.99
CA TYR A 97 -2.95 -5.48 -17.22
C TYR A 97 -1.61 -6.23 -17.34
N LEU A 98 -0.79 -6.26 -16.29
CA LEU A 98 0.51 -6.95 -16.31
C LEU A 98 0.37 -8.48 -16.36
N ILE A 99 -0.68 -9.04 -15.79
CA ILE A 99 -1.03 -10.47 -15.93
C ILE A 99 -1.43 -10.77 -17.38
N GLU A 100 -2.30 -9.96 -17.97
CA GLU A 100 -2.75 -10.11 -19.37
C GLU A 100 -1.61 -9.95 -20.37
N GLN A 101 -0.63 -9.09 -20.10
CA GLN A 101 0.59 -8.97 -20.90
C GLN A 101 1.55 -10.17 -20.72
N GLY A 102 1.24 -11.10 -19.82
CA GLY A 102 2.07 -12.27 -19.52
C GLY A 102 3.36 -11.93 -18.79
N VAL A 103 3.45 -10.75 -18.15
CA VAL A 103 4.60 -10.34 -17.33
C VAL A 103 4.53 -10.99 -15.96
N ALA A 104 3.39 -10.85 -15.29
CA ALA A 104 3.16 -11.36 -13.94
C ALA A 104 2.49 -12.75 -13.98
N ASP A 105 2.91 -13.61 -13.06
CA ASP A 105 2.22 -14.85 -12.74
C ASP A 105 1.05 -14.55 -11.82
N PRO A 106 -0.20 -14.85 -12.22
CA PRO A 106 -1.38 -14.52 -11.42
C PRO A 106 -1.40 -15.16 -10.03
N ASP A 107 -0.73 -16.29 -9.84
CA ASP A 107 -0.67 -17.00 -8.57
C ASP A 107 0.46 -16.50 -7.65
N ARG A 108 1.33 -15.62 -8.15
CA ARG A 108 2.52 -15.13 -7.45
C ARG A 108 2.64 -13.60 -7.46
N VAL A 109 1.55 -12.92 -7.10
CA VAL A 109 1.52 -11.46 -6.93
C VAL A 109 1.44 -11.13 -5.45
N ALA A 110 2.37 -10.32 -4.95
CA ALA A 110 2.28 -9.70 -3.62
C ALA A 110 2.13 -8.19 -3.73
N ILE A 111 1.67 -7.56 -2.66
CA ILE A 111 1.60 -6.11 -2.55
C ILE A 111 2.35 -5.64 -1.32
N PHE A 112 3.22 -4.64 -1.48
CA PHE A 112 4.07 -4.07 -0.44
C PHE A 112 4.10 -2.55 -0.55
N GLY A 113 3.63 -1.87 0.47
CA GLY A 113 3.67 -0.41 0.49
C GLY A 113 3.80 0.18 1.89
N GLY A 114 4.27 1.42 1.95
CA GLY A 114 4.43 2.18 3.19
C GLY A 114 3.43 3.33 3.31
N SER A 115 3.00 3.66 4.54
CA SER A 115 2.09 4.78 4.80
C SER A 115 0.75 4.61 4.07
N TYR A 116 0.39 5.54 3.16
CA TYR A 116 -0.75 5.30 2.25
C TYR A 116 -0.57 4.02 1.41
N GLY A 117 0.66 3.72 0.94
CA GLY A 117 0.92 2.45 0.25
C GLY A 117 0.64 1.22 1.12
N GLY A 118 0.84 1.34 2.44
CA GLY A 118 0.41 0.32 3.42
C GLY A 118 -1.11 0.22 3.53
N TYR A 119 -1.83 1.35 3.46
CA TYR A 119 -3.28 1.34 3.31
C TYR A 119 -3.70 0.63 2.02
N ALA A 120 -3.10 0.98 0.88
CA ALA A 120 -3.38 0.34 -0.41
C ALA A 120 -3.08 -1.16 -0.38
N THR A 121 -2.03 -1.58 0.34
CA THR A 121 -1.74 -2.99 0.60
C THR A 121 -2.90 -3.67 1.32
N MET A 122 -3.33 -3.12 2.43
CA MET A 122 -4.44 -3.71 3.20
C MET A 122 -5.77 -3.64 2.46
N ALA A 123 -6.02 -2.57 1.70
CA ALA A 123 -7.19 -2.44 0.84
C ALA A 123 -7.19 -3.51 -0.27
N GLY A 124 -6.06 -3.76 -0.91
CA GLY A 124 -5.91 -4.84 -1.89
C GLY A 124 -6.23 -6.20 -1.32
N LEU A 125 -5.65 -6.55 -0.16
CA LEU A 125 -5.91 -7.83 0.51
C LEU A 125 -7.36 -7.98 1.00
N THR A 126 -8.06 -6.87 1.21
CA THR A 126 -9.42 -6.85 1.74
C THR A 126 -10.49 -6.81 0.63
N PHE A 127 -10.29 -5.94 -0.37
CA PHE A 127 -11.33 -5.67 -1.39
C PHE A 127 -11.13 -6.52 -2.65
N THR A 128 -9.91 -7.01 -2.89
CA THR A 128 -9.58 -7.98 -3.94
C THR A 128 -8.82 -9.19 -3.37
N PRO A 129 -9.44 -9.95 -2.42
CA PRO A 129 -8.74 -10.93 -1.57
C PRO A 129 -8.18 -12.13 -2.34
N ASP A 130 -8.57 -12.33 -3.59
CA ASP A 130 -8.09 -13.42 -4.45
C ASP A 130 -6.97 -12.99 -5.41
N LEU A 131 -6.60 -11.69 -5.41
CA LEU A 131 -5.61 -11.16 -6.34
C LEU A 131 -4.17 -11.31 -5.84
N TYR A 132 -3.97 -11.31 -4.53
CA TYR A 132 -2.65 -11.27 -3.93
C TYR A 132 -2.36 -12.53 -3.11
N ALA A 133 -1.22 -13.15 -3.37
CA ALA A 133 -0.72 -14.29 -2.59
C ALA A 133 -0.21 -13.88 -1.20
N ALA A 134 0.22 -12.63 -1.02
CA ALA A 134 0.73 -12.10 0.25
C ALA A 134 0.72 -10.57 0.26
N GLY A 135 0.76 -9.94 1.45
CA GLY A 135 0.90 -8.50 1.57
C GLY A 135 1.82 -8.05 2.70
N ILE A 136 2.53 -6.94 2.48
CA ILE A 136 3.43 -6.34 3.47
C ILE A 136 2.94 -4.93 3.78
N ASN A 137 2.39 -4.76 4.98
CA ASN A 137 1.96 -3.47 5.51
C ASN A 137 3.12 -2.82 6.28
N TYR A 138 3.70 -1.77 5.72
CA TYR A 138 4.80 -1.04 6.33
C TYR A 138 4.34 0.34 6.79
N VAL A 139 4.38 0.60 8.10
CA VAL A 139 3.93 1.85 8.74
C VAL A 139 2.59 2.36 8.19
N GLY A 140 1.69 1.42 7.85
CA GLY A 140 0.51 1.68 7.03
C GLY A 140 -0.72 2.05 7.83
N VAL A 141 -1.55 2.88 7.21
CA VAL A 141 -2.90 3.19 7.69
C VAL A 141 -3.80 1.96 7.49
N VAL A 142 -4.64 1.66 8.47
CA VAL A 142 -5.58 0.54 8.38
C VAL A 142 -7.03 0.93 8.67
N ASP A 143 -7.23 2.12 9.20
CA ASP A 143 -8.55 2.67 9.54
C ASP A 143 -8.53 4.18 9.35
N LEU A 144 -9.48 4.71 8.57
CA LEU A 144 -9.51 6.13 8.19
C LEU A 144 -9.96 7.03 9.34
N GLU A 145 -10.79 6.52 10.27
CA GLU A 145 -11.15 7.28 11.47
C GLU A 145 -9.94 7.45 12.39
N LEU A 146 -9.14 6.39 12.59
CA LEU A 146 -7.87 6.50 13.32
C LEU A 146 -6.89 7.45 12.65
N LEU A 147 -6.82 7.46 11.31
CA LEU A 147 -5.97 8.37 10.56
C LEU A 147 -6.37 9.82 10.83
N GLN A 148 -7.67 10.10 10.90
CA GLN A 148 -8.16 11.44 11.22
C GLN A 148 -7.84 11.84 12.65
N GLU A 149 -7.92 10.90 13.61
CA GLU A 149 -7.45 11.17 14.98
C GLU A 149 -5.97 11.53 15.02
N ASP A 150 -5.13 10.85 14.22
CA ASP A 150 -3.70 11.12 14.13
C ASP A 150 -3.44 12.48 13.50
N SER A 151 -4.15 12.82 12.44
CA SER A 151 -4.07 14.10 11.76
C SER A 151 -4.52 15.26 12.64
N ASN A 152 -5.59 15.08 13.40
CA ASN A 152 -6.07 16.05 14.40
C ASN A 152 -5.02 16.38 15.46
N ARG A 153 -4.32 15.37 15.95
CA ARG A 153 -3.22 15.57 16.92
C ARG A 153 -2.07 16.36 16.30
N ASN A 154 -1.72 16.04 15.06
CA ASN A 154 -0.63 16.68 14.33
C ASN A 154 -1.00 18.12 13.92
N SER A 155 -2.24 18.37 13.49
CA SER A 155 -2.73 19.71 13.11
C SER A 155 -2.76 20.67 14.30
N ARG A 156 -3.14 20.20 15.48
CA ARG A 156 -3.06 21.01 16.73
C ARG A 156 -1.62 21.41 17.06
N ARG A 157 -0.64 20.61 16.62
CA ARG A 157 0.79 20.85 16.86
C ARG A 157 1.44 21.73 15.79
N PHE A 158 0.98 21.68 14.54
CA PHE A 158 1.64 22.28 13.37
C PHE A 158 0.77 23.27 12.58
N GLY A 159 -0.51 23.48 12.94
CA GLY A 159 -1.42 24.45 12.27
C GLY A 159 -1.94 23.97 10.92
N GLY A 160 -3.22 23.89 10.80
CA GLY A 160 -4.14 23.97 9.68
C GLY A 160 -3.88 23.28 8.34
N PHE A 161 -4.16 21.99 8.19
CA PHE A 161 -4.51 21.32 6.91
C PHE A 161 -5.77 20.47 7.07
N TYR A 162 -6.55 20.69 8.11
CA TYR A 162 -7.61 19.79 8.53
C TYR A 162 -8.78 19.74 7.54
N ASP A 163 -9.16 20.90 6.98
CA ASP A 163 -10.29 20.98 6.06
C ASP A 163 -9.95 20.36 4.70
N GLU A 164 -8.70 20.43 4.25
CA GLU A 164 -8.25 19.78 3.02
C GLU A 164 -8.28 18.25 3.17
N LEU A 165 -7.89 17.72 4.32
CA LEU A 165 -7.90 16.28 4.58
C LEU A 165 -9.33 15.71 4.61
N ARG A 166 -10.33 16.49 5.09
CA ARG A 166 -11.74 16.09 5.04
C ARG A 166 -12.27 15.97 3.61
N LEU A 167 -11.75 16.78 2.68
CA LEU A 167 -12.09 16.66 1.27
C LEU A 167 -11.57 15.37 0.64
N GLU A 168 -10.40 14.89 1.09
CA GLU A 168 -9.77 13.70 0.53
C GLU A 168 -10.27 12.40 1.17
N TRP A 169 -10.42 12.39 2.50
CA TRP A 169 -10.68 11.17 3.28
C TRP A 169 -12.10 11.03 3.80
N GLY A 170 -12.92 12.07 3.62
CA GLY A 170 -14.24 12.19 4.22
C GLY A 170 -14.22 12.88 5.59
N ASP A 171 -15.35 13.40 5.99
CA ASP A 171 -15.59 14.06 7.27
C ASP A 171 -16.28 13.08 8.24
N PRO A 172 -15.65 12.67 9.35
CA PRO A 172 -16.29 11.74 10.31
C PRO A 172 -17.49 12.36 11.04
N ASP A 173 -17.64 13.69 11.01
CA ASP A 173 -18.79 14.39 11.57
C ASP A 173 -19.99 14.38 10.60
N ASP A 174 -19.79 14.00 9.31
CA ASP A 174 -20.81 13.80 8.32
C ASP A 174 -21.23 12.32 8.28
N PRO A 175 -22.52 11.98 8.48
CA PRO A 175 -22.97 10.58 8.47
C PRO A 175 -22.72 9.82 7.15
N GLU A 176 -22.81 10.48 5.99
CA GLU A 176 -22.56 9.86 4.68
C GLU A 176 -21.07 9.54 4.51
N ASP A 177 -20.22 10.48 4.91
CA ASP A 177 -18.77 10.27 4.90
C ASP A 177 -18.33 9.21 5.93
N MET A 178 -19.03 9.14 7.08
CA MET A 178 -18.73 8.10 8.07
C MET A 178 -19.07 6.70 7.56
N GLU A 179 -20.14 6.53 6.77
CA GLU A 179 -20.43 5.27 6.10
C GLU A 179 -19.29 4.87 5.14
N TYR A 180 -18.85 5.82 4.30
CA TYR A 180 -17.71 5.66 3.42
C TYR A 180 -16.43 5.27 4.19
N ILE A 181 -16.11 5.97 5.29
CA ILE A 181 -14.95 5.69 6.14
C ILE A 181 -15.00 4.25 6.68
N ILE A 182 -16.18 3.79 7.11
CA ILE A 182 -16.37 2.43 7.62
C ILE A 182 -16.17 1.39 6.52
N GLU A 183 -16.76 1.60 5.36
CA GLU A 183 -16.68 0.67 4.23
C GLU A 183 -15.25 0.53 3.70
N THR A 184 -14.51 1.63 3.65
CA THR A 184 -13.19 1.68 3.03
C THR A 184 -12.02 1.52 4.01
N SER A 185 -12.28 1.33 5.31
CA SER A 185 -11.25 1.01 6.30
C SER A 185 -10.93 -0.49 6.32
N PRO A 186 -9.73 -0.93 5.88
CA PRO A 186 -9.37 -2.35 5.81
C PRO A 186 -9.47 -3.07 7.16
N LEU A 187 -9.17 -2.41 8.27
CA LEU A 187 -9.30 -2.96 9.61
C LEU A 187 -10.74 -3.47 9.89
N ARG A 188 -11.74 -2.68 9.48
CA ARG A 188 -13.16 -3.00 9.68
C ARG A 188 -13.63 -4.13 8.78
N GLN A 189 -12.97 -4.32 7.65
CA GLN A 189 -13.26 -5.32 6.65
C GLN A 189 -12.28 -6.52 6.67
N ALA A 190 -11.42 -6.62 7.69
CA ALA A 190 -10.33 -7.60 7.76
C ALA A 190 -10.80 -9.08 7.71
N HIS A 191 -12.08 -9.35 7.97
CA HIS A 191 -12.66 -10.68 7.81
C HIS A 191 -12.55 -11.22 6.37
N LYS A 192 -12.46 -10.34 5.37
CA LYS A 192 -12.32 -10.69 3.95
C LYS A 192 -10.91 -11.14 3.56
N ILE A 193 -9.88 -10.79 4.34
CA ILE A 193 -8.47 -11.12 4.04
C ILE A 193 -8.31 -12.64 4.00
N LYS A 194 -7.65 -13.14 2.94
CA LYS A 194 -7.36 -14.57 2.74
C LYS A 194 -5.87 -14.86 2.83
N SER A 195 -5.04 -13.92 2.41
CA SER A 195 -3.60 -14.06 2.26
C SER A 195 -2.83 -13.66 3.52
N PRO A 196 -1.65 -14.23 3.78
CA PRO A 196 -0.80 -13.86 4.89
C PRO A 196 -0.33 -12.40 4.80
N VAL A 197 -0.13 -11.78 5.97
CA VAL A 197 0.25 -10.37 6.11
C VAL A 197 1.53 -10.26 6.93
N LEU A 198 2.54 -9.53 6.41
CA LEU A 198 3.64 -9.04 7.25
C LEU A 198 3.32 -7.61 7.69
N ILE A 199 3.23 -7.39 8.99
CA ILE A 199 3.01 -6.07 9.61
C ILE A 199 4.34 -5.56 10.13
N MET A 200 4.83 -4.44 9.56
CA MET A 200 6.07 -3.79 9.99
C MET A 200 5.80 -2.35 10.42
N HIS A 201 6.28 -1.95 11.61
CA HIS A 201 5.99 -0.61 12.13
C HIS A 201 7.12 -0.07 13.00
N GLY A 202 7.31 1.26 13.00
CA GLY A 202 8.16 1.95 13.95
C GLY A 202 7.41 2.28 15.25
N ALA A 203 7.98 1.95 16.41
CA ALA A 203 7.31 2.18 17.68
C ALA A 203 7.16 3.67 18.02
N GLN A 204 7.97 4.54 17.41
CA GLN A 204 7.97 6.00 17.60
C GLN A 204 7.30 6.75 16.44
N ASP A 205 6.50 6.04 15.62
CA ASP A 205 5.76 6.67 14.54
C ASP A 205 4.71 7.65 15.07
N ASN A 206 4.85 8.92 14.67
CA ASN A 206 3.95 10.00 15.04
C ASN A 206 3.00 10.41 13.90
N ASN A 207 3.22 9.89 12.68
CA ASN A 207 2.36 10.17 11.53
C ASN A 207 1.20 9.16 11.48
N VAL A 208 1.55 7.87 11.45
CA VAL A 208 0.63 6.75 11.58
C VAL A 208 1.01 6.01 12.86
N ARG A 209 0.28 6.27 13.93
CA ARG A 209 0.65 5.72 15.24
C ARG A 209 0.64 4.19 15.25
N LEU A 210 1.53 3.59 16.06
CA LEU A 210 1.62 2.14 16.24
C LEU A 210 0.27 1.46 16.57
N VAL A 211 -0.72 2.23 17.02
CA VAL A 211 -2.07 1.71 17.29
C VAL A 211 -2.75 1.13 16.03
N HIS A 212 -2.43 1.65 14.84
CA HIS A 212 -2.91 1.06 13.58
C HIS A 212 -2.43 -0.38 13.43
N ALA A 213 -1.13 -0.62 13.58
CA ALA A 213 -0.55 -1.96 13.50
C ALA A 213 -1.09 -2.90 14.59
N ARG A 214 -1.19 -2.42 15.84
CA ARG A 214 -1.70 -3.22 16.97
C ARG A 214 -3.15 -3.64 16.75
N LYS A 215 -4.04 -2.70 16.39
CA LYS A 215 -5.44 -3.01 16.12
C LYS A 215 -5.61 -3.99 14.95
N LEU A 216 -4.75 -3.87 13.91
CA LEU A 216 -4.74 -4.83 12.82
C LEU A 216 -4.35 -6.23 13.31
N ALA A 217 -3.26 -6.35 14.07
CA ALA A 217 -2.81 -7.62 14.65
C ALA A 217 -3.89 -8.25 15.53
N ASP A 218 -4.44 -7.50 16.50
CA ASP A 218 -5.53 -7.94 17.38
C ASP A 218 -6.75 -8.42 16.56
N ARG A 219 -7.06 -7.74 15.45
CA ARG A 219 -8.17 -8.10 14.58
C ARG A 219 -7.89 -9.38 13.81
N LEU A 220 -6.68 -9.55 13.26
CA LEU A 220 -6.26 -10.76 12.56
C LEU A 220 -6.25 -11.97 13.51
N ASP A 221 -5.73 -11.79 14.74
CA ASP A 221 -5.79 -12.82 15.78
C ASP A 221 -7.23 -13.26 16.08
N SER A 222 -8.14 -12.29 16.27
CA SER A 222 -9.56 -12.59 16.54
C SER A 222 -10.26 -13.36 15.43
N LEU A 223 -9.73 -13.26 14.20
CA LEU A 223 -10.26 -13.93 12.99
C LEU A 223 -9.48 -15.21 12.63
N GLY A 224 -8.43 -15.56 13.39
CA GLY A 224 -7.56 -16.70 13.09
C GLY A 224 -6.82 -16.58 11.76
N LYS A 225 -6.46 -15.34 11.37
CA LYS A 225 -5.72 -15.05 10.13
C LYS A 225 -4.21 -15.12 10.35
N GLU A 226 -3.48 -15.64 9.35
CA GLU A 226 -2.02 -15.71 9.40
C GLU A 226 -1.41 -14.32 9.23
N TYR A 227 -0.49 -13.93 10.13
CA TYR A 227 0.33 -12.75 9.98
C TYR A 227 1.69 -12.90 10.68
N GLU A 228 2.65 -12.11 10.23
CA GLU A 228 3.95 -11.92 10.88
C GLU A 228 4.03 -10.49 11.43
N TRP A 229 4.66 -10.34 12.60
CA TRP A 229 4.76 -9.07 13.32
C TRP A 229 6.20 -8.64 13.48
N TYR A 230 6.50 -7.39 13.06
CA TYR A 230 7.82 -6.81 13.25
C TYR A 230 7.72 -5.33 13.64
N VAL A 231 8.25 -4.96 14.81
CA VAL A 231 8.27 -3.57 15.30
C VAL A 231 9.68 -3.17 15.67
N GLU A 232 10.15 -2.07 15.09
CA GLU A 232 11.42 -1.44 15.48
C GLU A 232 11.19 -0.41 16.60
N PRO A 233 11.78 -0.61 17.78
CA PRO A 233 11.46 0.19 18.97
C PRO A 233 11.91 1.64 18.88
N TYR A 234 12.91 1.95 18.05
CA TYR A 234 13.54 3.28 17.97
C TYR A 234 13.26 3.99 16.64
N GLU A 235 12.50 3.39 15.76
CA GLU A 235 12.16 3.95 14.45
C GLU A 235 10.79 4.63 14.46
N GLY A 236 10.63 5.62 13.55
CA GLY A 236 9.42 6.39 13.37
C GLY A 236 8.64 5.98 12.12
N HIS A 237 8.19 7.01 11.35
CA HIS A 237 7.46 6.82 10.10
C HIS A 237 8.43 6.48 8.96
N GLY A 238 8.89 5.23 8.95
CA GLY A 238 9.97 4.72 8.11
C GLY A 238 11.23 4.41 8.93
N PHE A 239 12.02 3.44 8.44
CA PHE A 239 13.24 3.00 9.13
C PHE A 239 14.46 3.71 8.55
N GLY A 240 15.04 4.63 9.33
CA GLY A 240 16.19 5.44 8.94
C GLY A 240 17.53 4.81 9.32
N GLY A 241 17.57 4.05 10.41
CA GLY A 241 18.78 3.40 10.90
C GLY A 241 19.26 2.29 9.97
N GLU A 242 20.60 2.16 9.79
CA GLU A 242 21.19 1.13 8.92
C GLU A 242 20.77 -0.27 9.36
N GLN A 243 20.91 -0.59 10.66
CA GLN A 243 20.54 -1.90 11.18
C GLN A 243 19.04 -2.18 11.05
N ALA A 244 18.20 -1.16 11.31
CA ALA A 244 16.75 -1.29 11.17
C ALA A 244 16.36 -1.60 9.72
N ARG A 245 16.98 -0.95 8.74
CA ARG A 245 16.78 -1.24 7.31
C ARG A 245 17.27 -2.63 6.91
N LEU A 246 18.42 -3.06 7.39
CA LEU A 246 18.92 -4.42 7.14
C LEU A 246 17.97 -5.48 7.71
N ASN A 247 17.46 -5.27 8.91
CA ASN A 247 16.47 -6.15 9.52
C ASN A 247 15.16 -6.18 8.72
N MET A 248 14.68 -4.99 8.30
CA MET A 248 13.48 -4.85 7.44
C MET A 248 13.63 -5.64 6.14
N TYR A 249 14.72 -5.43 5.41
CA TYR A 249 14.98 -6.17 4.16
C TYR A 249 15.08 -7.67 4.40
N GLY A 250 15.70 -8.11 5.50
CA GLY A 250 15.74 -9.53 5.86
C GLY A 250 14.33 -10.11 6.06
N LYS A 251 13.45 -9.37 6.74
CA LYS A 251 12.05 -9.78 6.93
C LYS A 251 11.25 -9.81 5.63
N VAL A 252 11.43 -8.79 4.78
CA VAL A 252 10.79 -8.74 3.45
C VAL A 252 11.24 -9.92 2.58
N GLU A 253 12.56 -10.22 2.55
CA GLU A 253 13.11 -11.33 1.77
C GLU A 253 12.58 -12.69 2.23
N GLU A 254 12.57 -12.92 3.54
CA GLU A 254 12.05 -14.14 4.14
C GLU A 254 10.57 -14.34 3.81
N PHE A 255 9.76 -13.32 4.01
CA PHE A 255 8.32 -13.35 3.79
C PHE A 255 7.96 -13.54 2.31
N LEU A 256 8.52 -12.73 1.41
CA LEU A 256 8.29 -12.89 -0.03
C LEU A 256 8.82 -14.22 -0.56
N GLY A 257 9.97 -14.69 -0.05
CA GLY A 257 10.53 -15.99 -0.41
C GLY A 257 9.61 -17.16 -0.03
N LYS A 258 8.97 -17.08 1.13
CA LYS A 258 8.02 -18.10 1.63
C LYS A 258 6.74 -18.16 0.78
N HIS A 259 6.24 -17.02 0.30
CA HIS A 259 4.91 -16.93 -0.30
C HIS A 259 4.88 -16.79 -1.82
N LEU A 260 6.00 -16.40 -2.47
CA LEU A 260 6.06 -16.20 -3.93
C LEU A 260 7.02 -17.13 -4.68
N LYS A 261 7.91 -17.87 -4.00
CA LYS A 261 8.95 -18.67 -4.68
C LYS A 261 8.73 -20.19 -4.62
N ASN A 262 7.67 -20.63 -4.00
CA ASN A 262 7.34 -22.07 -3.92
C ASN A 262 6.56 -22.55 -5.12
#